data_b07b394cb085296c36f189cf81510159
#
_entry.id   b07b394cb085296c36f189cf81510159
#
_cell.length_a   1.000
_cell.length_b   1.000
_cell.length_c   1.000
_cell.angle_alpha   90.00
_cell.angle_beta   90.00
_cell.angle_gamma   90.00
#
_symmetry.space_group_name_H-M   'P 1'
#
loop_
_entity.id
_entity.type
_entity.pdbx_description
1 polymer ?
#
loop_
_entity_poly.entity_id
_entity_poly.type
_entity_poly.pdbx_seq_one_letter_code
_entity_poly.pdbx_strand_id
1 'polypeptide(L)'
;MEKNPIIKLKDVEFVGIGTFEGEIVFFDKKTGKMFLGHSKTKFKVSPVAFLTGAALILSVLVREVTKVQVFSGFWPLIFGFFLMIIISKLLYRPALNEELVISPFVLSNVDMITFLKNEKKNIVKSHLIILLAFLLPVLFSIVYLLTSNFLFLFLAILFFMFPLLLLNTKPIQRFKVVHMLDKKYSTKENDI
;
A
#
# COMPACT_ATOMS: atom_id res chain seq x y z
N MET A 1 4.27 1.84 -36.03
CA MET A 1 3.88 2.18 -34.65
C MET A 1 3.61 0.88 -33.90
N GLU A 2 4.57 0.41 -33.12
CA GLU A 2 4.33 -0.76 -32.24
C GLU A 2 3.30 -0.36 -31.19
N LYS A 3 2.19 -1.09 -31.14
CA LYS A 3 1.20 -0.91 -30.07
C LYS A 3 1.84 -1.37 -28.75
N ASN A 4 2.00 -0.46 -27.81
CA ASN A 4 2.45 -0.81 -26.46
C ASN A 4 1.55 -1.93 -25.90
N PRO A 5 2.12 -3.03 -25.40
CA PRO A 5 1.34 -4.16 -24.92
C PRO A 5 0.52 -3.74 -23.69
N ILE A 6 -0.74 -4.17 -23.68
CA ILE A 6 -1.65 -4.00 -22.54
C ILE A 6 -1.51 -5.25 -21.67
N ILE A 7 -1.16 -5.09 -20.42
CA ILE A 7 -0.98 -6.20 -19.48
C ILE A 7 -1.85 -5.98 -18.25
N LYS A 8 -2.44 -7.04 -17.72
CA LYS A 8 -3.10 -7.03 -16.43
C LYS A 8 -2.06 -7.29 -15.34
N LEU A 9 -2.06 -6.49 -14.29
CA LEU A 9 -1.14 -6.63 -13.14
C LEU A 9 -1.17 -8.05 -12.51
N LYS A 10 -2.30 -8.76 -12.65
CA LYS A 10 -2.48 -10.12 -12.13
C LYS A 10 -1.67 -11.17 -12.88
N ASP A 11 -1.43 -10.97 -14.17
CA ASP A 11 -0.87 -12.00 -15.05
C ASP A 11 0.66 -12.00 -15.07
N VAL A 12 1.29 -11.02 -14.42
CA VAL A 12 2.75 -10.86 -14.42
C VAL A 12 3.26 -10.61 -12.99
N GLU A 13 4.41 -11.20 -12.66
CA GLU A 13 5.07 -11.00 -11.36
C GLU A 13 5.80 -9.64 -11.30
N PHE A 14 5.08 -8.57 -11.63
CA PHE A 14 5.61 -7.23 -11.53
C PHE A 14 5.69 -6.75 -10.07
N VAL A 15 6.78 -6.08 -9.78
CA VAL A 15 6.97 -5.35 -8.51
C VAL A 15 7.14 -3.89 -8.85
N GLY A 16 6.23 -3.04 -8.36
CA GLY A 16 6.40 -1.59 -8.46
C GLY A 16 7.60 -1.16 -7.63
N ILE A 17 8.64 -0.60 -8.27
CA ILE A 17 9.89 -0.23 -7.61
C ILE A 17 9.96 1.27 -7.29
N GLY A 18 9.18 2.10 -7.99
CA GLY A 18 9.19 3.54 -7.75
C GLY A 18 8.32 4.30 -8.73
N THR A 19 8.51 5.60 -8.76
CA THR A 19 7.85 6.51 -9.71
C THR A 19 8.90 7.35 -10.44
N PHE A 20 8.73 7.46 -11.74
CA PHE A 20 9.56 8.29 -12.61
C PHE A 20 8.66 9.16 -13.48
N GLU A 21 8.81 10.47 -13.42
CA GLU A 21 7.98 11.45 -14.15
C GLU A 21 6.46 11.27 -13.95
N GLY A 22 6.06 10.84 -12.74
CA GLY A 22 4.63 10.62 -12.41
C GLY A 22 4.08 9.25 -12.81
N GLU A 23 4.89 8.41 -13.45
CA GLU A 23 4.53 7.05 -13.84
C GLU A 23 5.14 6.02 -12.91
N ILE A 24 4.48 4.86 -12.78
CA ILE A 24 4.99 3.79 -11.92
C ILE A 24 6.01 2.96 -12.69
N VAL A 25 7.19 2.80 -12.11
CA VAL A 25 8.22 1.90 -12.64
C VAL A 25 8.02 0.51 -12.05
N PHE A 26 7.86 -0.46 -12.93
CA PHE A 26 7.71 -1.87 -12.60
C PHE A 26 8.96 -2.66 -12.95
N PHE A 27 9.30 -3.62 -12.11
CA PHE A 27 10.35 -4.60 -12.34
C PHE A 27 9.72 -5.98 -12.56
N ASP A 28 10.01 -6.60 -13.69
CA ASP A 28 9.62 -7.97 -13.99
C ASP A 28 10.68 -8.94 -13.43
N LYS A 29 10.29 -9.74 -12.46
CA LYS A 29 11.20 -10.72 -11.83
C LYS A 29 11.63 -11.85 -12.77
N LYS A 30 10.81 -12.16 -13.79
CA LYS A 30 11.11 -13.27 -14.73
C LYS A 30 12.14 -12.87 -15.75
N THR A 31 12.00 -11.68 -16.32
CA THR A 31 12.88 -11.21 -17.41
C THR A 31 14.01 -10.31 -16.91
N GLY A 32 13.92 -9.80 -15.67
CA GLY A 32 14.86 -8.83 -15.13
C GLY A 32 14.79 -7.45 -15.78
N LYS A 33 13.74 -7.17 -16.55
CA LYS A 33 13.53 -5.91 -17.26
C LYS A 33 12.67 -4.95 -16.46
N MET A 34 12.80 -3.66 -16.75
CA MET A 34 12.00 -2.60 -16.16
C MET A 34 11.05 -2.02 -17.19
N PHE A 35 9.89 -1.60 -16.72
CA PHE A 35 8.82 -1.04 -17.54
C PHE A 35 8.19 0.16 -16.83
N LEU A 36 7.81 1.18 -17.60
CA LEU A 36 6.92 2.24 -17.17
C LEU A 36 5.48 1.79 -17.38
N GLY A 37 4.65 2.00 -16.39
CA GLY A 37 3.23 1.65 -16.47
C GLY A 37 2.34 2.85 -16.28
N HIS A 38 1.46 3.06 -17.27
CA HIS A 38 0.37 4.03 -17.20
C HIS A 38 -0.92 3.30 -16.86
N SER A 39 -1.62 3.77 -15.83
CA SER A 39 -3.00 3.33 -15.59
C SER A 39 -3.94 3.98 -16.60
N LYS A 40 -4.72 3.16 -17.32
CA LYS A 40 -5.78 3.65 -18.17
C LYS A 40 -6.95 4.25 -17.40
N THR A 41 -7.17 3.80 -16.19
CA THR A 41 -8.27 4.23 -15.33
C THR A 41 -7.83 5.33 -14.39
N LYS A 42 -8.14 6.57 -14.72
CA LYS A 42 -8.10 7.66 -13.72
C LYS A 42 -9.22 7.40 -12.72
N PHE A 43 -8.90 6.90 -11.54
CA PHE A 43 -9.85 6.84 -10.42
C PHE A 43 -10.35 8.25 -10.15
N LYS A 44 -11.58 8.54 -10.57
CA LYS A 44 -12.26 9.83 -10.33
C LYS A 44 -13.04 9.86 -9.01
N VAL A 45 -12.68 9.06 -8.04
CA VAL A 45 -13.31 9.21 -6.72
C VAL A 45 -12.64 10.40 -6.06
N SER A 46 -13.40 11.49 -5.92
CA SER A 46 -12.95 12.64 -5.15
C SER A 46 -12.63 12.17 -3.72
N PRO A 47 -11.38 12.30 -3.24
CA PRO A 47 -11.03 11.93 -1.86
C PRO A 47 -11.92 12.63 -0.83
N VAL A 48 -12.38 13.82 -1.17
CA VAL A 48 -13.28 14.63 -0.33
C VAL A 48 -14.65 13.96 -0.19
N ALA A 49 -15.25 13.47 -1.29
CA ALA A 49 -16.55 12.80 -1.23
C ALA A 49 -16.48 11.49 -0.41
N PHE A 50 -15.39 10.75 -0.55
CA PHE A 50 -15.13 9.55 0.25
C PHE A 50 -14.97 9.87 1.74
N LEU A 51 -14.17 10.87 2.08
CA LEU A 51 -13.96 11.31 3.46
C LEU A 51 -15.23 11.86 4.09
N THR A 52 -16.02 12.64 3.34
CA THR A 52 -17.30 13.17 3.84
C THR A 52 -18.31 12.05 4.09
N GLY A 53 -18.45 11.10 3.17
CA GLY A 53 -19.31 9.94 3.35
C GLY A 53 -18.89 9.07 4.55
N ALA A 54 -17.58 8.81 4.68
CA ALA A 54 -17.03 8.08 5.82
C ALA A 54 -17.25 8.81 7.14
N ALA A 55 -17.09 10.13 7.19
CA ALA A 55 -17.32 10.95 8.38
C ALA A 55 -18.80 10.95 8.81
N LEU A 56 -19.75 11.01 7.86
CA LEU A 56 -21.18 10.93 8.15
C LEU A 56 -21.56 9.55 8.71
N ILE A 57 -21.12 8.47 8.09
CA ILE A 57 -21.35 7.11 8.59
C ILE A 57 -20.74 6.95 9.97
N LEU A 58 -19.52 7.45 10.19
CA LEU A 58 -18.83 7.42 11.47
C LEU A 58 -19.64 8.17 12.56
N SER A 59 -20.15 9.36 12.23
CA SER A 59 -20.91 10.17 13.19
C SER A 59 -22.20 9.49 13.65
N VAL A 60 -22.92 8.83 12.73
CA VAL A 60 -24.14 8.07 13.05
C VAL A 60 -23.81 6.85 13.89
N LEU A 61 -22.78 6.10 13.51
CA LEU A 61 -22.33 4.92 14.27
C LEU A 61 -21.88 5.31 15.68
N VAL A 62 -21.11 6.38 15.84
CA VAL A 62 -20.64 6.86 17.16
C VAL A 62 -21.82 7.21 18.05
N ARG A 63 -22.85 7.87 17.52
CA ARG A 63 -24.04 8.30 18.30
C ARG A 63 -24.86 7.12 18.84
N GLU A 64 -25.04 6.06 18.04
CA GLU A 64 -25.86 4.91 18.44
C GLU A 64 -25.09 3.91 19.30
N VAL A 65 -23.79 3.81 19.09
CA VAL A 65 -22.94 2.75 19.67
C VAL A 65 -22.35 3.11 21.03
N THR A 66 -22.25 4.39 21.38
CA THR A 66 -21.80 4.81 22.72
C THR A 66 -22.73 4.34 23.85
N LYS A 67 -23.93 3.87 23.50
CA LYS A 67 -24.94 3.36 24.47
C LYS A 67 -24.82 1.87 24.77
N VAL A 68 -23.97 1.13 24.06
CA VAL A 68 -23.96 -0.34 24.13
C VAL A 68 -22.66 -0.85 24.76
N GLN A 69 -22.71 -1.23 26.02
CA GLN A 69 -21.67 -2.04 26.66
C GLN A 69 -21.83 -3.52 26.24
N VAL A 70 -21.41 -3.89 25.04
CA VAL A 70 -21.77 -5.21 24.51
C VAL A 70 -20.64 -6.23 24.60
N PHE A 71 -19.39 -5.81 24.60
CA PHE A 71 -18.30 -6.77 24.58
C PHE A 71 -17.12 -6.30 25.42
N SER A 72 -16.78 -7.05 26.45
CA SER A 72 -15.52 -6.90 27.20
C SER A 72 -14.50 -7.98 26.77
N GLY A 73 -13.21 -7.64 26.79
CA GLY A 73 -12.14 -8.58 26.57
C GLY A 73 -11.52 -8.56 25.18
N PHE A 74 -10.64 -9.52 24.90
CA PHE A 74 -9.82 -9.58 23.69
C PHE A 74 -10.54 -10.11 22.45
N TRP A 75 -11.57 -10.94 22.62
CA TRP A 75 -12.22 -11.63 21.51
C TRP A 75 -12.78 -10.70 20.42
N PRO A 76 -13.47 -9.59 20.77
CA PRO A 76 -13.96 -8.66 19.76
C PRO A 76 -12.86 -8.03 18.91
N LEU A 77 -11.67 -7.74 19.50
CA LEU A 77 -10.51 -7.24 18.78
C LEU A 77 -9.98 -8.27 17.79
N ILE A 78 -9.79 -9.52 18.25
CA ILE A 78 -9.27 -10.60 17.40
C ILE A 78 -10.19 -10.83 16.20
N PHE A 79 -11.50 -10.94 16.46
CA PHE A 79 -12.49 -11.12 15.40
C PHE A 79 -12.53 -9.92 14.45
N GLY A 80 -12.52 -8.70 14.96
CA GLY A 80 -12.52 -7.48 14.16
C GLY A 80 -11.27 -7.36 13.29
N PHE A 81 -10.09 -7.64 13.81
CA PHE A 81 -8.84 -7.62 13.04
C PHE A 81 -8.82 -8.71 11.97
N PHE A 82 -9.30 -9.91 12.28
CA PHE A 82 -9.42 -10.98 11.29
C PHE A 82 -10.35 -10.58 10.15
N LEU A 83 -11.50 -9.99 10.46
CA LEU A 83 -12.44 -9.49 9.48
C LEU A 83 -11.79 -8.41 8.59
N MET A 84 -11.01 -7.48 9.16
CA MET A 84 -10.32 -6.44 8.40
C MET A 84 -9.23 -6.99 7.47
N ILE A 85 -8.55 -8.07 7.85
CA ILE A 85 -7.62 -8.77 6.95
C ILE A 85 -8.35 -9.29 5.70
N ILE A 86 -9.54 -9.87 5.87
CA ILE A 86 -10.36 -10.35 4.74
C ILE A 86 -10.82 -9.18 3.88
N ILE A 87 -11.37 -8.14 4.50
CA ILE A 87 -11.87 -6.94 3.79
C ILE A 87 -10.74 -6.26 3.02
N SER A 88 -9.56 -6.07 3.62
CA SER A 88 -8.42 -5.44 2.94
C SER A 88 -7.99 -6.20 1.69
N LYS A 89 -8.00 -7.54 1.73
CA LYS A 89 -7.71 -8.37 0.55
C LYS A 89 -8.79 -8.24 -0.53
N LEU A 90 -10.06 -8.18 -0.13
CA LEU A 90 -11.17 -7.98 -1.07
C LEU A 90 -11.10 -6.62 -1.75
N LEU A 91 -10.82 -5.56 -1.00
CA LEU A 91 -10.67 -4.19 -1.53
C LEU A 91 -9.45 -4.04 -2.46
N TYR A 92 -8.39 -4.82 -2.21
CA TYR A 92 -7.19 -4.78 -3.05
C TYR A 92 -7.33 -5.53 -4.39
N ARG A 93 -8.24 -6.51 -4.48
CA ARG A 93 -8.46 -7.31 -5.70
C ARG A 93 -8.77 -6.48 -6.96
N PRO A 94 -9.63 -5.44 -6.93
CA PRO A 94 -9.90 -4.62 -8.11
C PRO A 94 -8.65 -3.92 -8.64
N ALA A 95 -7.77 -3.44 -7.75
CA ALA A 95 -6.52 -2.80 -8.16
C ALA A 95 -5.57 -3.77 -8.89
N LEU A 96 -5.64 -5.07 -8.60
CA LEU A 96 -4.86 -6.10 -9.31
C LEU A 96 -5.38 -6.41 -10.72
N ASN A 97 -6.65 -6.12 -11.00
CA ASN A 97 -7.26 -6.34 -12.32
C ASN A 97 -7.13 -5.13 -13.25
N GLU A 98 -6.43 -4.08 -12.81
CA GLU A 98 -6.21 -2.88 -13.59
C GLU A 98 -5.36 -3.18 -14.83
N GLU A 99 -5.82 -2.68 -15.98
CA GLU A 99 -5.09 -2.75 -17.25
C GLU A 99 -4.03 -1.65 -17.29
N LEU A 100 -2.79 -2.04 -17.41
CA LEU A 100 -1.66 -1.15 -17.57
C LEU A 100 -1.19 -1.17 -19.02
N VAL A 101 -0.93 0.01 -19.56
CA VAL A 101 -0.13 0.17 -20.78
C VAL A 101 1.32 0.24 -20.31
N ILE A 102 2.14 -0.71 -20.71
CA ILE A 102 3.55 -0.74 -20.34
C ILE A 102 4.44 -0.35 -21.51
N SER A 103 5.48 0.41 -21.21
CA SER A 103 6.56 0.74 -22.14
C SER A 103 7.91 0.32 -21.53
N PRO A 104 8.91 -0.07 -22.34
CA PRO A 104 10.24 -0.37 -21.82
C PRO A 104 10.82 0.84 -21.09
N PHE A 105 11.41 0.60 -19.91
CA PHE A 105 12.06 1.64 -19.12
C PHE A 105 13.56 1.43 -19.16
N VAL A 106 14.28 2.36 -19.82
CA VAL A 106 15.73 2.32 -19.96
C VAL A 106 16.28 3.68 -19.56
N LEU A 107 17.14 3.71 -18.57
CA LEU A 107 17.88 4.90 -18.12
C LEU A 107 19.37 4.73 -18.38
N SER A 108 20.08 5.85 -18.45
CA SER A 108 21.55 5.83 -18.37
C SER A 108 21.99 5.25 -17.01
N ASN A 109 23.22 4.73 -16.92
CA ASN A 109 23.72 4.17 -15.66
C ASN A 109 23.68 5.21 -14.52
N VAL A 110 24.04 6.45 -14.80
CA VAL A 110 24.07 7.56 -13.82
C VAL A 110 22.66 7.88 -13.33
N ASP A 111 21.69 8.02 -14.26
CA ASP A 111 20.30 8.31 -13.91
C ASP A 111 19.68 7.15 -13.12
N MET A 112 20.01 5.91 -13.47
CA MET A 112 19.55 4.72 -12.76
C MET A 112 20.04 4.70 -11.31
N ILE A 113 21.32 5.00 -11.06
CA ILE A 113 21.87 5.08 -9.70
C ILE A 113 21.17 6.16 -8.90
N THR A 114 20.95 7.33 -9.50
CA THR A 114 20.25 8.44 -8.87
C THR A 114 18.80 8.08 -8.53
N PHE A 115 18.09 7.44 -9.46
CA PHE A 115 16.73 6.93 -9.26
C PHE A 115 16.68 5.92 -8.11
N LEU A 116 17.55 4.92 -8.10
CA LEU A 116 17.58 3.90 -7.06
C LEU A 116 17.92 4.46 -5.67
N LYS A 117 18.84 5.43 -5.60
CA LYS A 117 19.17 6.13 -4.35
C LYS A 117 17.97 6.89 -3.77
N ASN A 118 17.20 7.56 -4.62
CA ASN A 118 15.99 8.26 -4.21
C ASN A 118 14.91 7.27 -3.77
N GLU A 119 14.73 6.16 -4.51
CA GLU A 119 13.76 5.14 -4.16
C GLU A 119 14.09 4.39 -2.87
N LYS A 120 15.37 4.19 -2.55
CA LYS A 120 15.79 3.71 -1.23
C LYS A 120 15.29 4.60 -0.09
N LYS A 121 15.45 5.91 -0.23
CA LYS A 121 14.95 6.88 0.77
C LYS A 121 13.42 6.82 0.91
N ASN A 122 12.71 6.71 -0.23
CA ASN A 122 11.26 6.62 -0.26
C ASN A 122 10.77 5.31 0.40
N ILE A 123 11.47 4.20 0.20
CA ILE A 123 11.15 2.92 0.83
C ILE A 123 11.31 3.00 2.35
N VAL A 124 12.40 3.58 2.85
CA VAL A 124 12.59 3.77 4.31
C VAL A 124 11.47 4.63 4.89
N LYS A 125 11.12 5.74 4.23
CA LYS A 125 9.97 6.57 4.65
C LYS A 125 8.66 5.77 4.65
N SER A 126 8.42 4.97 3.62
CA SER A 126 7.22 4.13 3.52
C SER A 126 7.14 3.11 4.64
N HIS A 127 8.24 2.45 5.01
CA HIS A 127 8.28 1.52 6.14
C HIS A 127 8.00 2.23 7.46
N LEU A 128 8.55 3.42 7.66
CA LEU A 128 8.28 4.24 8.85
C LEU A 128 6.79 4.63 8.93
N ILE A 129 6.18 5.02 7.81
CA ILE A 129 4.75 5.33 7.75
C ILE A 129 3.90 4.11 8.10
N ILE A 130 4.25 2.92 7.58
CA ILE A 130 3.56 1.67 7.92
C ILE A 130 3.67 1.39 9.42
N LEU A 131 4.86 1.52 10.00
CA LEU A 131 5.08 1.32 11.44
C LEU A 131 4.23 2.29 12.28
N LEU A 132 4.24 3.58 11.93
CA LEU A 132 3.43 4.59 12.61
C LEU A 132 1.93 4.33 12.46
N ALA A 133 1.50 3.84 11.28
CA ALA A 133 0.10 3.50 11.04
C ALA A 133 -0.38 2.34 11.93
N PHE A 134 0.51 1.43 12.37
CA PHE A 134 0.18 0.38 13.35
C PHE A 134 0.03 0.91 14.79
N LEU A 135 0.63 2.04 15.11
CA LEU A 135 0.55 2.62 16.45
C LEU A 135 -0.89 3.01 16.84
N LEU A 136 -1.65 3.59 15.91
CA LEU A 136 -3.02 4.03 16.16
C LEU A 136 -3.96 2.88 16.56
N PRO A 137 -4.09 1.77 15.81
CA PRO A 137 -4.94 0.66 16.21
C PRO A 137 -4.47 0.02 17.53
N VAL A 138 -3.16 -0.01 17.82
CA VAL A 138 -2.64 -0.51 19.09
C VAL A 138 -3.08 0.39 20.26
N LEU A 139 -2.93 1.71 20.13
CA LEU A 139 -3.37 2.66 21.16
C LEU A 139 -4.87 2.55 21.42
N PHE A 140 -5.71 2.53 20.37
CA PHE A 140 -7.15 2.37 20.54
C PHE A 140 -7.52 1.02 21.12
N SER A 141 -6.78 -0.06 20.81
CA SER A 141 -7.00 -1.38 21.42
C SER A 141 -6.72 -1.36 22.92
N ILE A 142 -5.64 -0.71 23.34
CA ILE A 142 -5.32 -0.57 24.77
C ILE A 142 -6.42 0.21 25.49
N VAL A 143 -6.82 1.35 24.93
CA VAL A 143 -7.90 2.16 25.53
C VAL A 143 -9.22 1.37 25.60
N TYR A 144 -9.55 0.61 24.56
CA TYR A 144 -10.71 -0.28 24.55
C TYR A 144 -10.63 -1.32 25.69
N LEU A 145 -9.50 -1.98 25.86
CA LEU A 145 -9.33 -2.99 26.90
C LEU A 145 -9.46 -2.41 28.32
N LEU A 146 -9.06 -1.16 28.50
CA LEU A 146 -9.16 -0.45 29.80
C LEU A 146 -10.58 0.06 30.08
N THR A 147 -11.29 0.51 29.04
CA THR A 147 -12.58 1.19 29.20
C THR A 147 -13.79 0.34 28.83
N SER A 148 -13.58 -0.77 28.12
CA SER A 148 -14.63 -1.60 27.49
C SER A 148 -15.62 -0.79 26.62
N ASN A 149 -15.15 0.38 26.10
CA ASN A 149 -15.98 1.27 25.31
C ASN A 149 -15.90 0.88 23.85
N PHE A 150 -17.06 0.58 23.27
CA PHE A 150 -17.17 0.13 21.87
C PHE A 150 -16.62 1.12 20.85
N LEU A 151 -16.64 2.41 21.12
CA LEU A 151 -16.03 3.42 20.24
C LEU A 151 -14.56 3.13 19.97
N PHE A 152 -13.81 2.82 21.03
CA PHE A 152 -12.37 2.51 20.88
C PHE A 152 -12.12 1.17 20.19
N LEU A 153 -13.00 0.18 20.37
CA LEU A 153 -12.99 -1.07 19.58
C LEU A 153 -13.17 -0.77 18.09
N PHE A 154 -14.19 0.03 17.77
CA PHE A 154 -14.48 0.40 16.38
C PHE A 154 -13.32 1.17 15.74
N LEU A 155 -12.75 2.15 16.45
CA LEU A 155 -11.59 2.92 15.98
C LEU A 155 -10.35 2.02 15.80
N ALA A 156 -10.08 1.10 16.73
CA ALA A 156 -8.99 0.15 16.60
C ALA A 156 -9.11 -0.69 15.32
N ILE A 157 -10.30 -1.24 15.08
CA ILE A 157 -10.58 -2.07 13.90
C ILE A 157 -10.50 -1.24 12.62
N LEU A 158 -11.09 -0.04 12.60
CA LEU A 158 -11.08 0.85 11.43
C LEU A 158 -9.67 1.28 11.06
N PHE A 159 -8.89 1.78 12.04
CA PHE A 159 -7.52 2.23 11.79
C PHE A 159 -6.57 1.09 11.43
N PHE A 160 -6.86 -0.14 11.83
CA PHE A 160 -6.09 -1.32 11.42
C PHE A 160 -6.16 -1.58 9.91
N MET A 161 -7.18 -1.11 9.22
CA MET A 161 -7.29 -1.24 7.76
C MET A 161 -6.17 -0.49 7.01
N PHE A 162 -5.72 0.68 7.51
CA PHE A 162 -4.70 1.49 6.84
C PHE A 162 -3.36 0.75 6.66
N PRO A 163 -2.72 0.24 7.73
CA PRO A 163 -1.47 -0.51 7.57
C PRO A 163 -1.65 -1.78 6.72
N LEU A 164 -2.81 -2.44 6.77
CA LEU A 164 -3.09 -3.60 5.92
C LEU A 164 -3.11 -3.23 4.44
N LEU A 165 -3.74 -2.11 4.06
CA LEU A 165 -3.73 -1.63 2.67
C LEU A 165 -2.32 -1.28 2.22
N LEU A 166 -1.51 -0.64 3.07
CA LEU A 166 -0.11 -0.34 2.78
C LEU A 166 0.73 -1.60 2.61
N LEU A 167 0.51 -2.63 3.44
CA LEU A 167 1.20 -3.93 3.31
C LEU A 167 0.85 -4.67 2.01
N ASN A 168 -0.36 -4.51 1.50
CA ASN A 168 -0.78 -5.11 0.23
C ASN A 168 0.02 -4.56 -0.98
N THR A 169 0.65 -3.38 -0.87
CA THR A 169 1.56 -2.84 -1.90
C THR A 169 2.90 -3.59 -2.01
N LYS A 170 3.08 -4.65 -1.22
CA LYS A 170 4.27 -5.51 -1.17
C LYS A 170 5.59 -4.76 -0.88
N PRO A 171 5.66 -3.92 0.17
CA PRO A 171 6.81 -3.06 0.46
C PRO A 171 8.10 -3.86 0.65
N ILE A 172 8.04 -5.06 1.23
CA ILE A 172 9.20 -5.95 1.43
C ILE A 172 9.77 -6.41 0.08
N GLN A 173 8.89 -6.74 -0.88
CA GLN A 173 9.36 -7.17 -2.21
C GLN A 173 10.00 -5.99 -2.97
N ARG A 174 9.40 -4.80 -2.87
CA ARG A 174 9.96 -3.56 -3.40
C ARG A 174 11.35 -3.30 -2.84
N PHE A 175 11.52 -3.38 -1.52
CA PHE A 175 12.83 -3.22 -0.86
C PHE A 175 13.88 -4.20 -1.40
N LYS A 176 13.53 -5.50 -1.48
CA LYS A 176 14.46 -6.53 -2.00
C LYS A 176 14.90 -6.25 -3.43
N VAL A 177 13.97 -5.87 -4.31
CA VAL A 177 14.27 -5.58 -5.72
C VAL A 177 15.15 -4.34 -5.86
N VAL A 178 14.80 -3.24 -5.17
CA VAL A 178 15.58 -2.00 -5.23
C VAL A 178 16.99 -2.22 -4.67
N HIS A 179 17.14 -2.97 -3.59
CA HIS A 179 18.47 -3.30 -3.03
C HIS A 179 19.30 -4.15 -3.99
N MET A 180 18.69 -5.13 -4.64
CA MET A 180 19.34 -5.97 -5.65
C MET A 180 19.83 -5.14 -6.85
N LEU A 181 18.97 -4.26 -7.36
CA LEU A 181 19.31 -3.37 -8.48
C LEU A 181 20.42 -2.38 -8.10
N ASP A 182 20.32 -1.75 -6.94
CA ASP A 182 21.34 -0.83 -6.43
C ASP A 182 22.70 -1.50 -6.35
N LYS A 183 22.80 -2.71 -5.82
CA LYS A 183 24.05 -3.48 -5.78
C LYS A 183 24.58 -3.75 -7.20
N LYS A 184 23.70 -4.14 -8.14
CA LYS A 184 24.09 -4.44 -9.54
C LYS A 184 24.65 -3.22 -10.27
N TYR A 185 24.06 -2.04 -10.07
CA TYR A 185 24.48 -0.82 -10.77
C TYR A 185 25.67 -0.12 -10.08
N SER A 186 25.77 -0.18 -8.74
CA SER A 186 26.94 0.35 -8.00
C SER A 186 28.23 -0.44 -8.27
N THR A 187 28.16 -1.75 -8.51
CA THR A 187 29.35 -2.55 -8.85
C THR A 187 29.91 -2.16 -10.22
N LYS A 188 29.03 -1.80 -11.17
CA LYS A 188 29.46 -1.35 -12.50
C LYS A 188 30.15 0.04 -12.53
N GLU A 189 29.92 0.85 -11.51
CA GLU A 189 30.57 2.18 -11.38
C GLU A 189 32.04 2.05 -10.95
N ASN A 190 32.37 1.01 -10.18
CA ASN A 190 33.74 0.75 -9.72
C ASN A 190 34.63 0.08 -10.78
N ASP A 191 34.06 -0.38 -11.88
CA ASP A 191 34.77 -1.05 -12.97
C ASP A 191 35.10 -0.11 -14.15
N ILE A 192 34.81 1.19 -14.04
CA ILE A 192 35.11 2.27 -15.00
C ILE A 192 36.15 3.21 -14.39
#